data_e09c5428bbbf9e30f930e0babce8a156
#
_entry.id   e09c5428bbbf9e30f930e0babce8a156
#
_cell.length_a   1.000
_cell.length_b   1.000
_cell.length_c   1.000
_cell.angle_alpha   90.00
_cell.angle_beta   90.00
_cell.angle_gamma   90.00
#
_symmetry.space_group_name_H-M   'P 1'
#
loop_
_entity.id
_entity.type
_entity.pdbx_description
1 polymer ?
#
loop_
_entity_poly.entity_id
_entity_poly.type
_entity_poly.pdbx_seq_one_letter_code
_entity_poly.pdbx_strand_id
1 'polypeptide(L)'
;MQGSLNDQSMIYLQISQMLEDDILRGVYHEEEQVPSTNELARAFRINPATAAKGINVLVSDGVLYKRRGIGMFVSPGAGQKVTEKRQAAFYDSYVRPLVREGRSLGLTGQTLLDMVAKATQEGENQI
;
A
#
# COMPACT_ATOMS: atom_id res chain seq x y z
N MET A 1 -6.59 21.83 -11.23
CA MET A 1 -5.57 20.94 -10.87
C MET A 1 -5.94 19.96 -9.79
N GLN A 2 -6.91 20.28 -9.00
CA GLN A 2 -7.33 19.39 -7.93
C GLN A 2 -8.05 18.15 -8.46
N GLY A 3 -8.62 18.21 -9.64
CA GLY A 3 -9.40 17.13 -10.18
C GLY A 3 -8.62 15.84 -10.45
N SER A 4 -7.29 15.92 -10.50
CA SER A 4 -6.47 14.74 -10.77
C SER A 4 -6.35 13.79 -9.58
N LEU A 5 -6.88 14.15 -8.41
CA LEU A 5 -6.73 13.35 -7.21
C LEU A 5 -7.36 11.96 -7.34
N ASN A 6 -8.35 11.81 -8.21
CA ASN A 6 -9.03 10.54 -8.39
C ASN A 6 -8.77 9.93 -9.76
N ASP A 7 -7.70 10.33 -10.42
CA ASP A 7 -7.40 9.77 -11.72
C ASP A 7 -6.92 8.31 -11.58
N GLN A 8 -6.84 7.63 -12.71
CA GLN A 8 -6.54 6.20 -12.71
C GLN A 8 -5.12 5.89 -12.24
N SER A 9 -4.19 6.87 -12.32
CA SER A 9 -2.83 6.64 -11.84
C SER A 9 -2.80 6.49 -10.32
N MET A 10 -3.75 7.11 -9.60
CA MET A 10 -3.86 6.92 -8.16
C MET A 10 -4.65 5.66 -7.82
N ILE A 11 -5.65 5.35 -8.62
CA ILE A 11 -6.53 4.20 -8.34
C ILE A 11 -5.74 2.88 -8.42
N TYR A 12 -4.86 2.72 -9.41
CA TYR A 12 -4.13 1.46 -9.52
C TYR A 12 -3.19 1.25 -8.32
N LEU A 13 -2.63 2.34 -7.77
CA LEU A 13 -1.80 2.23 -6.57
C LEU A 13 -2.63 1.86 -5.35
N GLN A 14 -3.86 2.38 -5.26
CA GLN A 14 -4.77 2.00 -4.17
C GLN A 14 -5.11 0.52 -4.23
N ILE A 15 -5.32 -0.02 -5.43
CA ILE A 15 -5.58 -1.45 -5.59
C ILE A 15 -4.38 -2.27 -5.12
N SER A 16 -3.16 -1.87 -5.52
CA SER A 16 -1.95 -2.56 -5.08
C SER A 16 -1.82 -2.54 -3.56
N GLN A 17 -2.02 -1.38 -2.95
CA GLN A 17 -1.89 -1.23 -1.50
C GLN A 17 -2.95 -2.02 -0.74
N MET A 18 -4.16 -2.08 -1.27
CA MET A 18 -5.23 -2.86 -0.66
C MET A 18 -4.87 -4.34 -0.63
N LEU A 19 -4.37 -4.87 -1.74
CA LEU A 19 -3.97 -6.27 -1.79
C LEU A 19 -2.78 -6.54 -0.87
N GLU A 20 -1.82 -5.62 -0.80
CA GLU A 20 -0.72 -5.72 0.14
C GLU A 20 -1.22 -5.77 1.59
N ASP A 21 -2.15 -4.89 1.94
CA ASP A 21 -2.74 -4.89 3.28
C ASP A 21 -3.39 -6.22 3.60
N ASP A 22 -4.13 -6.77 2.64
CA ASP A 22 -4.81 -8.04 2.83
C ASP A 22 -3.83 -9.18 3.05
N ILE A 23 -2.69 -9.15 2.34
CA ILE A 23 -1.63 -10.15 2.53
C ILE A 23 -1.01 -10.00 3.93
N LEU A 24 -0.72 -8.77 4.35
CA LEU A 24 -0.14 -8.52 5.66
C LEU A 24 -1.06 -8.94 6.80
N ARG A 25 -2.38 -8.79 6.62
CA ARG A 25 -3.35 -9.16 7.63
C ARG A 25 -3.77 -10.62 7.57
N GLY A 26 -3.23 -11.39 6.63
CA GLY A 26 -3.53 -12.80 6.51
C GLY A 26 -4.87 -13.11 5.84
N VAL A 27 -5.46 -12.14 5.14
CA VAL A 27 -6.67 -12.38 4.34
C VAL A 27 -6.34 -13.34 3.20
N TYR A 28 -5.19 -13.13 2.57
CA TYR A 28 -4.65 -14.06 1.58
C TYR A 28 -3.33 -14.60 2.08
N HIS A 29 -3.23 -15.92 2.17
CA HIS A 29 -2.00 -16.61 2.59
C HIS A 29 -1.15 -16.94 1.38
N GLU A 30 0.10 -17.32 1.63
CA GLU A 30 1.00 -17.77 0.57
C GLU A 30 0.34 -18.89 -0.23
N GLU A 31 0.50 -18.83 -1.54
CA GLU A 31 -0.03 -19.80 -2.50
C GLU A 31 -1.54 -19.74 -2.68
N GLU A 32 -2.23 -18.82 -2.02
CA GLU A 32 -3.66 -18.62 -2.24
C GLU A 32 -3.91 -17.74 -3.46
N GLN A 33 -5.01 -18.01 -4.13
CA GLN A 33 -5.43 -17.22 -5.29
C GLN A 33 -6.06 -15.92 -4.82
N VAL A 34 -5.68 -14.82 -5.48
CA VAL A 34 -6.31 -13.50 -5.24
C VAL A 34 -7.36 -13.27 -6.33
N PRO A 35 -8.25 -12.27 -6.14
CA PRO A 35 -9.24 -11.96 -7.16
C PRO A 35 -8.59 -11.62 -8.50
N SER A 36 -9.26 -11.99 -9.59
CA SER A 36 -8.79 -11.67 -10.93
C SER A 36 -8.93 -10.19 -11.23
N THR A 37 -8.24 -9.75 -12.28
CA THR A 37 -8.38 -8.39 -12.79
C THR A 37 -9.85 -8.04 -13.04
N ASN A 38 -10.60 -8.94 -13.68
CA ASN A 38 -11.99 -8.69 -14.00
C ASN A 38 -12.86 -8.64 -12.75
N GLU A 39 -12.59 -9.49 -11.77
CA GLU A 39 -13.30 -9.46 -10.50
C GLU A 39 -13.08 -8.15 -9.75
N LEU A 40 -11.83 -7.68 -9.71
CA LEU A 40 -11.50 -6.41 -9.08
C LEU A 40 -12.17 -5.25 -9.80
N ALA A 41 -12.13 -5.27 -11.13
CA ALA A 41 -12.73 -4.21 -11.93
C ALA A 41 -14.23 -4.10 -11.66
N ARG A 42 -14.92 -5.23 -11.56
CA ARG A 42 -16.35 -5.24 -11.25
C ARG A 42 -16.63 -4.80 -9.83
N ALA A 43 -15.85 -5.31 -8.87
CA ALA A 43 -16.08 -5.03 -7.46
C ALA A 43 -15.92 -3.54 -7.15
N PHE A 44 -14.93 -2.90 -7.76
CA PHE A 44 -14.63 -1.50 -7.49
C PHE A 44 -15.11 -0.55 -8.57
N ARG A 45 -15.76 -1.07 -9.60
CA ARG A 45 -16.31 -0.28 -10.71
C ARG A 45 -15.24 0.59 -11.37
N ILE A 46 -14.13 -0.04 -11.69
CA ILE A 46 -13.00 0.63 -12.33
C ILE A 46 -12.70 -0.04 -13.67
N ASN A 47 -11.90 0.65 -14.47
CA ASN A 47 -11.45 0.13 -15.75
C ASN A 47 -10.60 -1.13 -15.53
N PRO A 48 -10.87 -2.23 -16.25
CA PRO A 48 -10.05 -3.45 -16.13
C PRO A 48 -8.57 -3.21 -16.36
N ALA A 49 -8.20 -2.29 -17.25
CA ALA A 49 -6.79 -1.96 -17.47
C ALA A 49 -6.16 -1.34 -16.23
N THR A 50 -6.91 -0.55 -15.47
CA THR A 50 -6.44 0.04 -14.22
C THR A 50 -6.24 -1.04 -13.16
N ALA A 51 -7.19 -1.96 -13.05
CA ALA A 51 -7.06 -3.10 -12.13
C ALA A 51 -5.84 -3.95 -12.49
N ALA A 52 -5.66 -4.22 -13.78
CA ALA A 52 -4.51 -4.99 -14.25
C ALA A 52 -3.19 -4.31 -13.90
N LYS A 53 -3.13 -2.98 -14.04
CA LYS A 53 -1.93 -2.23 -13.71
C LYS A 53 -1.59 -2.35 -12.23
N GLY A 54 -2.60 -2.31 -11.36
CA GLY A 54 -2.39 -2.50 -9.92
C GLY A 54 -1.85 -3.89 -9.59
N ILE A 55 -2.44 -4.92 -10.20
CA ILE A 55 -1.95 -6.29 -10.01
C ILE A 55 -0.53 -6.45 -10.53
N ASN A 56 -0.22 -5.84 -11.69
CA ASN A 56 1.10 -5.97 -12.30
C ASN A 56 2.20 -5.33 -11.45
N VAL A 57 1.90 -4.30 -10.69
CA VAL A 57 2.85 -3.74 -9.73
C VAL A 57 3.31 -4.84 -8.76
N LEU A 58 2.36 -5.61 -8.24
CA LEU A 58 2.68 -6.66 -7.27
C LEU A 58 3.40 -7.84 -7.92
N VAL A 59 3.10 -8.14 -9.18
CA VAL A 59 3.85 -9.16 -9.90
C VAL A 59 5.29 -8.72 -10.10
N SER A 60 5.51 -7.46 -10.50
CA SER A 60 6.86 -6.92 -10.64
C SER A 60 7.65 -6.94 -9.33
N ASP A 61 6.95 -6.73 -8.22
CA ASP A 61 7.59 -6.75 -6.90
C ASP A 61 7.83 -8.16 -6.38
N GLY A 62 7.35 -9.17 -7.08
CA GLY A 62 7.49 -10.56 -6.64
C GLY A 62 6.52 -10.95 -5.54
N VAL A 63 5.50 -10.14 -5.29
CA VAL A 63 4.49 -10.39 -4.25
C VAL A 63 3.40 -11.34 -4.76
N LEU A 64 3.05 -11.21 -6.04
CA LEU A 64 2.13 -12.11 -6.71
C LEU A 64 2.83 -12.79 -7.87
N TYR A 65 2.32 -13.95 -8.25
CA TYR A 65 2.77 -14.61 -9.47
C TYR A 65 1.59 -15.20 -10.22
N LYS A 66 1.76 -15.35 -11.52
CA LYS A 66 0.70 -15.82 -12.39
C LYS A 66 0.82 -17.32 -12.62
N ARG A 67 -0.30 -18.04 -12.49
CA ARG A 67 -0.43 -19.40 -13.02
C ARG A 67 -1.27 -19.33 -14.28
N ARG A 68 -0.66 -19.67 -15.39
CA ARG A 68 -1.27 -19.54 -16.70
C ARG A 68 -2.59 -20.30 -16.78
N GLY A 69 -3.65 -19.61 -17.21
CA GLY A 69 -4.98 -20.20 -17.34
C GLY A 69 -5.74 -20.38 -16.05
N ILE A 70 -5.13 -20.05 -14.89
CA ILE A 70 -5.75 -20.23 -13.59
C ILE A 70 -5.97 -18.90 -12.89
N GLY A 71 -4.93 -18.08 -12.76
CA GLY A 71 -5.05 -16.77 -12.10
C GLY A 71 -3.78 -16.32 -11.42
N MET A 72 -3.94 -15.41 -10.47
CA MET A 72 -2.83 -14.81 -9.73
C MET A 72 -2.82 -15.34 -8.31
N PHE A 73 -1.63 -15.62 -7.82
CA PHE A 73 -1.44 -16.27 -6.53
C PHE A 73 -0.41 -15.52 -5.70
N VAL A 74 -0.53 -15.62 -4.37
CA VAL A 74 0.42 -15.00 -3.44
C VAL A 74 1.72 -15.78 -3.44
N SER A 75 2.83 -15.08 -3.67
CA SER A 75 4.15 -15.72 -3.72
C SER A 75 4.61 -16.16 -2.33
N PRO A 76 5.44 -17.20 -2.24
CA PRO A 76 6.13 -17.51 -0.98
C PRO A 76 6.93 -16.28 -0.52
N GLY A 77 6.85 -15.95 0.77
CA GLY A 77 7.55 -14.82 1.33
C GLY A 77 6.94 -13.46 0.99
N ALA A 78 5.72 -13.43 0.48
CA ALA A 78 5.07 -12.19 0.04
C ALA A 78 4.94 -11.17 1.17
N GLY A 79 4.54 -11.60 2.36
CA GLY A 79 4.39 -10.70 3.50
C GLY A 79 5.68 -9.98 3.85
N GLN A 80 6.79 -10.71 3.85
CA GLN A 80 8.09 -10.10 4.12
C GLN A 80 8.50 -9.12 3.02
N LYS A 81 8.23 -9.48 1.76
CA LYS A 81 8.54 -8.57 0.64
C LYS A 81 7.76 -7.27 0.73
N VAL A 82 6.48 -7.34 1.08
CA VAL A 82 5.66 -6.14 1.27
C VAL A 82 6.20 -5.31 2.42
N THR A 83 6.53 -5.94 3.54
CA THR A 83 7.06 -5.25 4.72
C THR A 83 8.37 -4.53 4.37
N GLU A 84 9.30 -5.21 3.71
CA GLU A 84 10.58 -4.61 3.34
C GLU A 84 10.40 -3.45 2.37
N LYS A 85 9.51 -3.61 1.41
CA LYS A 85 9.21 -2.55 0.46
C LYS A 85 8.68 -1.30 1.17
N ARG A 86 7.73 -1.48 2.09
CA ARG A 86 7.14 -0.36 2.82
C ARG A 86 8.11 0.27 3.80
N GLN A 87 8.97 -0.52 4.44
CA GLN A 87 10.01 0.01 5.30
C GLN A 87 10.98 0.88 4.51
N ALA A 88 11.38 0.43 3.31
CA ALA A 88 12.30 1.19 2.47
C ALA A 88 11.69 2.52 2.01
N ALA A 89 10.37 2.57 1.81
CA ALA A 89 9.68 3.76 1.35
C ALA A 89 9.20 4.66 2.50
N PHE A 90 9.32 4.21 3.75
CA PHE A 90 8.67 4.85 4.89
C PHE A 90 9.12 6.30 5.09
N TYR A 91 10.42 6.54 4.99
CA TYR A 91 10.96 7.89 5.19
C TYR A 91 10.35 8.87 4.20
N ASP A 92 10.38 8.52 2.91
CA ASP A 92 9.88 9.41 1.87
C ASP A 92 8.36 9.53 1.89
N SER A 93 7.65 8.44 2.26
CA SER A 93 6.18 8.43 2.23
C SER A 93 5.55 9.11 3.43
N TYR A 94 6.21 9.08 4.59
CA TYR A 94 5.61 9.58 5.83
C TYR A 94 6.45 10.60 6.56
N VAL A 95 7.76 10.41 6.64
CA VAL A 95 8.59 11.30 7.46
C VAL A 95 8.80 12.64 6.77
N ARG A 96 9.21 12.63 5.50
CA ARG A 96 9.39 13.88 4.78
C ARG A 96 8.10 14.70 4.66
N PRO A 97 6.95 14.09 4.33
CA PRO A 97 5.70 14.83 4.31
C PRO A 97 5.30 15.40 5.67
N LEU A 98 5.55 14.65 6.75
CA LEU A 98 5.28 15.13 8.10
C LEU A 98 6.06 16.42 8.36
N VAL A 99 7.34 16.43 8.05
CA VAL A 99 8.18 17.61 8.28
C VAL A 99 7.74 18.77 7.40
N ARG A 100 7.43 18.49 6.14
CA ARG A 100 6.98 19.52 5.20
C ARG A 100 5.70 20.18 5.68
N GLU A 101 4.73 19.38 6.09
CA GLU A 101 3.47 19.91 6.59
C GLU A 101 3.68 20.69 7.88
N GLY A 102 4.50 20.15 8.79
CA GLY A 102 4.80 20.84 10.06
C GLY A 102 5.40 22.21 9.83
N ARG A 103 6.33 22.32 8.89
CA ARG A 103 6.95 23.61 8.58
C ARG A 103 5.93 24.61 8.06
N SER A 104 5.01 24.17 7.21
CA SER A 104 3.98 25.06 6.68
C SER A 104 3.04 25.57 7.78
N LEU A 105 2.93 24.85 8.88
CA LEU A 105 2.11 25.23 10.03
C LEU A 105 2.90 25.96 11.12
N GLY A 106 4.18 26.23 10.89
CA GLY A 106 5.02 26.92 11.85
C GLY A 106 5.50 26.06 13.00
N LEU A 107 5.40 24.74 12.89
CA LEU A 107 5.88 23.83 13.93
C LEU A 107 7.39 23.68 13.82
N THR A 108 8.08 23.74 14.96
CA THR A 108 9.53 23.57 14.99
C THR A 108 9.89 22.09 14.93
N GLY A 109 11.15 21.81 14.59
CA GLY A 109 11.63 20.43 14.61
C GLY A 109 11.49 19.79 15.98
N GLN A 110 11.76 20.53 17.05
CA GLN A 110 11.63 20.00 18.39
C GLN A 110 10.16 19.66 18.70
N THR A 111 9.24 20.52 18.30
CA THR A 111 7.81 20.23 18.49
C THR A 111 7.40 18.96 17.76
N LEU A 112 7.87 18.78 16.54
CA LEU A 112 7.56 17.57 15.76
C LEU A 112 8.11 16.32 16.45
N LEU A 113 9.34 16.39 16.96
CA LEU A 113 9.93 15.27 17.71
C LEU A 113 9.10 14.93 18.95
N ASP A 114 8.65 15.96 19.68
CA ASP A 114 7.84 15.76 20.87
C ASP A 114 6.50 15.11 20.51
N MET A 115 5.90 15.52 19.40
CA MET A 115 4.63 14.95 18.95
C MET A 115 4.78 13.47 18.59
N VAL A 116 5.88 13.12 17.93
CA VAL A 116 6.14 11.72 17.57
C VAL A 116 6.35 10.89 18.83
N ALA A 117 7.11 11.43 19.80
CA ALA A 117 7.34 10.75 21.08
C ALA A 117 6.02 10.49 21.80
N LYS A 118 5.14 11.48 21.81
CA LYS A 118 3.81 11.33 22.43
C LYS A 118 3.00 10.24 21.75
N ALA A 119 2.97 10.25 20.42
CA ALA A 119 2.22 9.24 19.67
C ALA A 119 2.76 7.83 19.92
N THR A 120 4.08 7.71 20.05
CA THR A 120 4.72 6.43 20.36
C THR A 120 4.27 5.90 21.71
N GLN A 121 4.21 6.77 22.71
CA GLN A 121 3.76 6.37 24.05
C GLN A 121 2.29 5.99 24.06
N GLU A 122 1.46 6.71 23.32
CA GLU A 122 0.04 6.39 23.20
C GLU A 122 -0.17 5.02 22.58
N GLY A 123 0.62 4.70 21.55
CA GLY A 123 0.55 3.40 20.90
C GLY A 123 0.90 2.27 21.86
N GLU A 124 1.93 2.46 22.69
CA GLU A 124 2.31 1.47 23.68
C GLU A 124 1.20 1.24 24.72
N ASN A 125 0.51 2.29 25.10
CA ASN A 125 -0.55 2.19 26.10
C ASN A 125 -1.81 1.53 25.57
N GLN A 126 -1.96 1.46 24.25
CA GLN A 126 -3.13 0.83 23.64
C GLN A 126 -2.97 -0.67 23.44
N ILE A 127 -1.78 -1.19 23.62
CA ILE A 127 -1.53 -2.61 23.53
C ILE A 127 -1.86 -3.29 24.85
#